data_eb81c6e2855e25b585538790fa50317f
#
_entry.id   eb81c6e2855e25b585538790fa50317f
#
_cell.length_a   1.000
_cell.length_b   1.000
_cell.length_c   1.000
_cell.angle_alpha   90.00
_cell.angle_beta   90.00
_cell.angle_gamma   90.00
#
_symmetry.space_group_name_H-M   'P 1'
#
loop_
_entity.id
_entity.type
_entity.pdbx_description
1 polymer ?
#
loop_
_entity_poly.entity_id
_entity_poly.type
_entity_poly.pdbx_seq_one_letter_code
_entity_poly.pdbx_strand_id
1 'polypeptide(L)'
;HFVNRDRGDQFKPEFLEISPNNKIPAIVDPEGPDGRPISVFESGAILMYLGRKFGRFFPSEERARVLVEQWLMWQTGGLGPMAGQAHHFRVYAPEQLQYPIDRYTNEVNRLYGVMNIRLKDRPFLAGKYSIADMACVGWASRWERQGQDISEFPHLKRWLDTLLARPAVQRGMKL
;
A
#
# COMPACT_ATOMS: atom_id res chain seq x y z
N HIS A 1 7.51 -15.64 8.34
CA HIS A 1 6.48 -16.46 8.99
C HIS A 1 5.13 -16.20 8.34
N PHE A 2 4.44 -17.28 7.99
CA PHE A 2 3.08 -17.20 7.43
C PHE A 2 2.06 -17.09 8.57
N VAL A 3 1.19 -16.10 8.50
CA VAL A 3 0.06 -15.92 9.43
C VAL A 3 -1.20 -16.38 8.72
N ASN A 4 -1.75 -17.51 9.15
CA ASN A 4 -2.98 -18.05 8.57
C ASN A 4 -4.19 -17.37 9.20
N ARG A 5 -4.81 -16.44 8.46
CA ARG A 5 -5.95 -15.65 8.92
C ARG A 5 -7.21 -16.50 9.12
N ASP A 6 -7.38 -17.53 8.33
CA ASP A 6 -8.57 -18.40 8.41
C ASP A 6 -8.54 -19.28 9.67
N ARG A 7 -7.34 -19.54 10.23
CA ARG A 7 -7.12 -20.21 11.51
C ARG A 7 -7.05 -19.27 12.71
N GLY A 8 -7.17 -17.97 12.49
CA GLY A 8 -7.11 -16.98 13.56
C GLY A 8 -5.70 -16.73 14.13
N ASP A 9 -4.63 -17.07 13.38
CA ASP A 9 -3.25 -16.87 13.85
C ASP A 9 -2.94 -15.42 14.24
N GLN A 10 -3.63 -14.44 13.62
CA GLN A 10 -3.50 -13.02 13.93
C GLN A 10 -4.01 -12.63 15.33
N PHE A 11 -4.74 -13.51 16.01
CA PHE A 11 -5.25 -13.29 17.36
C PHE A 11 -4.44 -13.99 18.44
N LYS A 12 -3.41 -14.75 18.07
CA LYS A 12 -2.54 -15.43 19.02
C LYS A 12 -1.70 -14.43 19.82
N PRO A 13 -1.46 -14.67 21.13
CA PRO A 13 -0.72 -13.76 21.99
C PRO A 13 0.65 -13.36 21.42
N GLU A 14 1.40 -14.31 20.89
CA GLU A 14 2.72 -14.08 20.31
C GLU A 14 2.69 -13.17 19.07
N PHE A 15 1.58 -13.16 18.30
CA PHE A 15 1.43 -12.23 17.21
C PHE A 15 0.95 -10.85 17.68
N LEU A 16 0.09 -10.80 18.69
CA LEU A 16 -0.40 -9.54 19.25
C LEU A 16 0.71 -8.73 19.94
N GLU A 17 1.74 -9.39 20.48
CA GLU A 17 2.93 -8.73 21.00
C GLU A 17 3.68 -7.90 19.95
N ILE A 18 3.68 -8.34 18.68
CA ILE A 18 4.37 -7.65 17.60
C ILE A 18 3.43 -6.80 16.71
N SER A 19 2.13 -7.11 16.74
CA SER A 19 1.09 -6.38 15.98
C SER A 19 -0.20 -6.27 16.80
N PRO A 20 -0.30 -5.29 17.70
CA PRO A 20 -1.46 -5.14 18.61
C PRO A 20 -2.78 -4.88 17.87
N ASN A 21 -2.71 -4.45 16.62
CA ASN A 21 -3.87 -4.28 15.73
C ASN A 21 -4.34 -5.60 15.06
N ASN A 22 -3.72 -6.75 15.38
CA ASN A 22 -3.99 -8.07 14.76
C ASN A 22 -3.99 -8.08 13.22
N LYS A 23 -3.20 -7.24 12.60
CA LYS A 23 -3.09 -7.10 11.14
C LYS A 23 -1.68 -7.42 10.66
N ILE A 24 -1.62 -7.93 9.44
CA ILE A 24 -0.38 -8.06 8.66
C ILE A 24 -0.31 -6.88 7.67
N PRO A 25 0.92 -6.42 7.33
CA PRO A 25 2.22 -6.96 7.75
C PRO A 25 2.67 -6.49 9.14
N ALA A 26 3.53 -7.28 9.77
CA ALA A 26 4.37 -6.87 10.90
C ALA A 26 5.77 -7.45 10.69
N ILE A 27 6.79 -6.77 11.20
CA ILE A 27 8.18 -7.26 11.16
C ILE A 27 8.78 -7.23 12.56
N VAL A 28 9.74 -8.13 12.79
CA VAL A 28 10.67 -8.06 13.93
C VAL A 28 12.07 -7.91 13.33
N ASP A 29 12.73 -6.81 13.66
CA ASP A 29 14.11 -6.58 13.30
C ASP A 29 15.01 -6.91 14.50
N PRO A 30 15.83 -7.96 14.46
CA PRO A 30 16.71 -8.32 15.56
C PRO A 30 17.84 -7.31 15.77
N GLU A 31 18.20 -6.55 14.74
CA GLU A 31 19.24 -5.52 14.75
C GLU A 31 18.61 -4.13 14.62
N GLY A 32 17.67 -3.83 15.51
CA GLY A 32 16.98 -2.55 15.55
C GLY A 32 17.87 -1.41 16.05
N PRO A 33 17.28 -0.22 16.32
CA PRO A 33 17.99 0.89 16.93
C PRO A 33 18.67 0.46 18.24
N ASP A 34 19.85 1.03 18.51
CA ASP A 34 20.67 0.71 19.69
C ASP A 34 21.11 -0.77 19.78
N GLY A 35 21.10 -1.50 18.66
CA GLY A 35 21.47 -2.91 18.61
C GLY A 35 20.50 -3.85 19.31
N ARG A 36 19.28 -3.40 19.62
CA ARG A 36 18.24 -4.21 20.27
C ARG A 36 17.11 -4.55 19.30
N PRO A 37 16.44 -5.71 19.47
CA PRO A 37 15.29 -6.05 18.63
C PRO A 37 14.16 -5.02 18.73
N ILE A 38 13.47 -4.79 17.60
CA ILE A 38 12.28 -3.95 17.55
C ILE A 38 11.19 -4.61 16.69
N SER A 39 9.97 -4.56 17.17
CA SER A 39 8.79 -4.92 16.39
C SER A 39 8.20 -3.68 15.74
N VAL A 40 7.81 -3.77 14.47
CA VAL A 40 7.16 -2.68 13.74
C VAL A 40 5.93 -3.24 13.03
N PHE A 41 4.78 -2.68 13.32
CA PHE A 41 3.53 -2.91 12.59
C PHE A 41 3.14 -1.65 11.81
N GLU A 42 2.06 -1.69 11.03
CA GLU A 42 1.66 -0.72 10.01
C GLU A 42 2.59 -0.70 8.79
N SER A 43 2.04 -1.03 7.62
CA SER A 43 2.83 -1.12 6.37
C SER A 43 3.56 0.19 6.03
N GLY A 44 2.94 1.34 6.28
CA GLY A 44 3.56 2.65 6.09
C GLY A 44 4.75 2.87 7.03
N ALA A 45 4.60 2.53 8.32
CA ALA A 45 5.66 2.64 9.31
C ALA A 45 6.83 1.70 9.00
N ILE A 46 6.53 0.46 8.58
CA ILE A 46 7.53 -0.53 8.14
C ILE A 46 8.34 0.01 6.96
N LEU A 47 7.67 0.56 5.94
CA LEU A 47 8.33 1.15 4.77
C LEU A 47 9.24 2.32 5.15
N MET A 48 8.77 3.22 6.03
CA MET A 48 9.59 4.34 6.53
C MET A 48 10.78 3.86 7.35
N TYR A 49 10.58 2.88 8.23
CA TYR A 49 11.64 2.28 9.04
C TYR A 49 12.73 1.67 8.17
N LEU A 50 12.35 0.79 7.25
CA LEU A 50 13.30 0.13 6.33
C LEU A 50 13.97 1.13 5.40
N GLY A 51 13.22 2.13 4.91
CA GLY A 51 13.76 3.20 4.08
C GLY A 51 14.89 3.98 4.77
N ARG A 52 14.72 4.31 6.06
CA ARG A 52 15.74 4.94 6.90
C ARG A 52 16.91 4.00 7.20
N LYS A 53 16.61 2.77 7.63
CA LYS A 53 17.64 1.78 8.01
C LYS A 53 18.62 1.51 6.86
N PHE A 54 18.10 1.37 5.63
CA PHE A 54 18.92 1.02 4.47
C PHE A 54 19.31 2.24 3.59
N GLY A 55 18.85 3.45 3.90
CA GLY A 55 19.12 4.66 3.11
C GLY A 55 18.59 4.57 1.67
N ARG A 56 17.48 3.82 1.43
CA ARG A 56 16.96 3.56 0.09
C ARG A 56 15.46 3.85 -0.01
N PHE A 57 15.06 4.44 -1.15
CA PHE A 57 13.66 4.71 -1.49
C PHE A 57 12.92 5.68 -0.56
N PHE A 58 13.61 6.23 0.41
CA PHE A 58 13.11 7.23 1.35
C PHE A 58 14.25 8.25 1.56
N PRO A 59 14.17 9.43 0.92
CA PRO A 59 15.26 10.40 0.90
C PRO A 59 15.53 11.00 2.29
N SER A 60 16.80 11.33 2.56
CA SER A 60 17.19 12.06 3.76
C SER A 60 17.01 13.57 3.63
N GLU A 61 17.02 14.11 2.39
CA GLU A 61 16.79 15.52 2.12
C GLU A 61 15.32 15.85 2.43
N GLU A 62 15.10 16.89 3.24
CA GLU A 62 13.80 17.20 3.87
C GLU A 62 12.69 17.43 2.83
N ARG A 63 12.94 18.28 1.81
CA ARG A 63 11.92 18.60 0.79
C ARG A 63 11.49 17.36 -0.01
N ALA A 64 12.45 16.52 -0.38
CA ALA A 64 12.15 15.28 -1.09
C ALA A 64 11.47 14.26 -0.19
N ARG A 65 11.84 14.20 1.10
CA ARG A 65 11.22 13.32 2.10
C ARG A 65 9.76 13.67 2.34
N VAL A 66 9.44 14.94 2.55
CA VAL A 66 8.06 15.42 2.73
C VAL A 66 7.18 15.03 1.55
N LEU A 67 7.68 15.12 0.31
CA LEU A 67 6.93 14.67 -0.88
C LEU A 67 6.61 13.17 -0.83
N VAL A 68 7.53 12.34 -0.37
CA VAL A 68 7.30 10.90 -0.22
C VAL A 68 6.32 10.62 0.92
N GLU A 69 6.46 11.30 2.05
CA GLU A 69 5.59 11.16 3.22
C GLU A 69 4.15 11.53 2.90
N GLN A 70 3.91 12.64 2.17
CA GLN A 70 2.57 13.04 1.74
C GLN A 70 1.86 11.93 0.95
N TRP A 71 2.54 11.33 -0.03
CA TRP A 71 1.96 10.28 -0.85
C TRP A 71 1.82 8.95 -0.11
N LEU A 72 2.72 8.67 0.83
CA LEU A 72 2.60 7.51 1.71
C LEU A 72 1.39 7.66 2.65
N MET A 73 1.24 8.81 3.31
CA MET A 73 0.09 9.09 4.19
C MET A 73 -1.23 9.15 3.40
N TRP A 74 -1.20 9.72 2.20
CA TRP A 74 -2.35 9.70 1.30
C TRP A 74 -2.79 8.27 0.95
N GLN A 75 -1.84 7.37 0.75
CA GLN A 75 -2.15 5.95 0.52
C GLN A 75 -2.72 5.29 1.77
N THR A 76 -2.09 5.46 2.93
CA THR A 76 -2.52 4.78 4.18
C THR A 76 -3.86 5.30 4.69
N GLY A 77 -4.13 6.60 4.56
CA GLY A 77 -5.38 7.23 5.01
C GLY A 77 -6.50 7.29 3.97
N GLY A 78 -6.17 7.09 2.69
CA GLY A 78 -7.14 7.26 1.59
C GLY A 78 -7.21 6.05 0.67
N LEU A 79 -6.24 5.90 -0.25
CA LEU A 79 -6.31 4.87 -1.29
C LEU A 79 -6.47 3.47 -0.72
N GLY A 80 -5.65 3.07 0.24
CA GLY A 80 -5.68 1.74 0.83
C GLY A 80 -7.03 1.39 1.44
N PRO A 81 -7.54 2.19 2.39
CA PRO A 81 -8.85 1.95 3.00
C PRO A 81 -10.00 1.94 1.98
N MET A 82 -10.07 2.92 1.07
CA MET A 82 -11.18 3.01 0.12
C MET A 82 -11.15 1.90 -0.93
N ALA A 83 -9.98 1.59 -1.48
CA ALA A 83 -9.79 0.45 -2.38
C ALA A 83 -10.11 -0.90 -1.69
N GLY A 84 -9.74 -1.00 -0.40
CA GLY A 84 -10.07 -2.16 0.42
C GLY A 84 -11.58 -2.33 0.61
N GLN A 85 -12.32 -1.25 0.87
CA GLN A 85 -13.78 -1.29 1.01
C GLN A 85 -14.47 -1.58 -0.34
N ALA A 86 -14.03 -0.94 -1.43
CA ALA A 86 -14.56 -1.24 -2.78
C ALA A 86 -14.38 -2.74 -3.10
N HIS A 87 -13.19 -3.29 -2.85
CA HIS A 87 -12.92 -4.71 -3.05
C HIS A 87 -13.79 -5.59 -2.15
N HIS A 88 -13.96 -5.24 -0.86
CA HIS A 88 -14.78 -5.99 0.08
C HIS A 88 -16.23 -6.08 -0.38
N PHE A 89 -16.87 -4.95 -0.63
CA PHE A 89 -18.30 -4.93 -0.99
C PHE A 89 -18.60 -5.52 -2.37
N ARG A 90 -17.64 -5.51 -3.28
CA ARG A 90 -17.80 -6.10 -4.62
C ARG A 90 -17.51 -7.60 -4.67
N VAL A 91 -16.64 -8.11 -3.79
CA VAL A 91 -16.09 -9.48 -3.92
C VAL A 91 -16.37 -10.36 -2.72
N TYR A 92 -16.34 -9.82 -1.50
CA TYR A 92 -16.35 -10.61 -0.26
C TYR A 92 -17.58 -10.42 0.61
N ALA A 93 -18.32 -9.32 0.44
CA ALA A 93 -19.50 -9.06 1.25
C ALA A 93 -20.54 -10.18 1.06
N PRO A 94 -21.15 -10.69 2.14
CA PRO A 94 -22.15 -11.75 2.06
C PRO A 94 -23.43 -11.30 1.35
N GLU A 95 -23.68 -9.99 1.32
CA GLU A 95 -24.83 -9.36 0.67
C GLU A 95 -24.39 -8.35 -0.34
N GLN A 96 -25.07 -8.29 -1.48
CA GLN A 96 -24.86 -7.30 -2.52
C GLN A 96 -25.63 -6.02 -2.19
N LEU A 97 -24.96 -5.09 -1.52
CA LEU A 97 -25.52 -3.80 -1.13
C LEU A 97 -25.08 -2.70 -2.10
N GLN A 98 -26.00 -2.21 -2.92
CA GLN A 98 -25.68 -1.27 -4.00
C GLN A 98 -25.06 0.03 -3.48
N TYR A 99 -25.57 0.59 -2.40
CA TYR A 99 -25.10 1.87 -1.88
C TYR A 99 -23.60 1.87 -1.50
N PRO A 100 -23.06 0.94 -0.67
CA PRO A 100 -21.63 0.91 -0.40
C PRO A 100 -20.80 0.52 -1.63
N ILE A 101 -21.31 -0.33 -2.53
CA ILE A 101 -20.64 -0.66 -3.79
C ILE A 101 -20.40 0.62 -4.59
N ASP A 102 -21.43 1.41 -4.84
CA ASP A 102 -21.33 2.65 -5.62
C ASP A 102 -20.47 3.69 -4.91
N ARG A 103 -20.69 3.89 -3.62
CA ARG A 103 -19.94 4.85 -2.83
C ARG A 103 -18.43 4.61 -2.89
N TYR A 104 -17.99 3.37 -2.63
CA TYR A 104 -16.55 3.06 -2.59
C TYR A 104 -15.95 2.93 -3.98
N THR A 105 -16.68 2.42 -4.96
CA THR A 105 -16.23 2.39 -6.36
C THR A 105 -15.99 3.81 -6.88
N ASN A 106 -16.93 4.74 -6.64
CA ASN A 106 -16.80 6.13 -7.05
C ASN A 106 -15.64 6.85 -6.34
N GLU A 107 -15.43 6.58 -5.06
CA GLU A 107 -14.30 7.17 -4.34
C GLU A 107 -12.96 6.63 -4.84
N VAL A 108 -12.84 5.34 -5.15
CA VAL A 108 -11.63 4.78 -5.77
C VAL A 108 -11.40 5.40 -7.15
N ASN A 109 -12.44 5.59 -7.96
CA ASN A 109 -12.36 6.27 -9.25
C ASN A 109 -11.77 7.67 -9.10
N ARG A 110 -12.27 8.45 -8.13
CA ARG A 110 -11.75 9.78 -7.80
C ARG A 110 -10.26 9.73 -7.41
N LEU A 111 -9.88 8.77 -6.54
CA LEU A 111 -8.48 8.59 -6.10
C LEU A 111 -7.55 8.19 -7.25
N TYR A 112 -8.03 7.35 -8.17
CA TYR A 112 -7.29 7.01 -9.39
C TYR A 112 -7.11 8.24 -10.29
N GLY A 113 -8.12 9.11 -10.38
CA GLY A 113 -8.02 10.40 -11.05
C GLY A 113 -6.92 11.29 -10.44
N VAL A 114 -6.80 11.34 -9.12
CA VAL A 114 -5.73 12.07 -8.41
C VAL A 114 -4.34 11.51 -8.79
N MET A 115 -4.17 10.19 -8.79
CA MET A 115 -2.92 9.55 -9.23
C MET A 115 -2.64 9.85 -10.70
N ASN A 116 -3.64 9.74 -11.56
CA ASN A 116 -3.49 9.97 -13.00
C ASN A 116 -3.03 11.39 -13.31
N ILE A 117 -3.62 12.40 -12.65
CA ILE A 117 -3.20 13.80 -12.77
C ILE A 117 -1.76 13.97 -12.27
N ARG A 118 -1.44 13.38 -11.12
CA ARG A 118 -0.10 13.47 -10.53
C ARG A 118 0.98 12.87 -11.42
N LEU A 119 0.66 11.78 -12.08
CA LEU A 119 1.58 11.02 -12.94
C LEU A 119 1.68 11.54 -14.38
N LYS A 120 0.93 12.58 -14.74
CA LYS A 120 0.91 13.13 -16.10
C LYS A 120 2.30 13.49 -16.62
N ASP A 121 3.08 14.17 -15.80
CA ASP A 121 4.40 14.71 -16.12
C ASP A 121 5.53 14.12 -15.25
N ARG A 122 5.24 13.06 -14.50
CA ARG A 122 6.17 12.41 -13.57
C ARG A 122 6.20 10.91 -13.75
N PRO A 123 7.36 10.27 -13.65
CA PRO A 123 7.45 8.80 -13.71
C PRO A 123 6.91 8.13 -12.45
N PHE A 124 6.98 8.79 -11.27
CA PHE A 124 6.59 8.26 -9.96
C PHE A 124 5.91 9.32 -9.10
N LEU A 125 5.16 8.89 -8.07
CA LEU A 125 4.33 9.77 -7.23
C LEU A 125 5.10 10.92 -6.59
N ALA A 126 6.30 10.64 -6.07
CA ALA A 126 7.20 11.65 -5.49
C ALA A 126 8.31 12.10 -6.46
N GLY A 127 8.15 11.85 -7.76
CA GLY A 127 9.13 12.17 -8.81
C GLY A 127 10.14 11.05 -9.04
N LYS A 128 10.77 10.51 -8.00
CA LYS A 128 11.63 9.32 -8.05
C LYS A 128 10.91 8.14 -7.40
N TYR A 129 11.26 6.91 -7.83
CA TYR A 129 10.72 5.70 -7.23
C TYR A 129 11.02 5.64 -5.73
N SER A 130 9.97 5.45 -4.94
CA SER A 130 10.02 5.58 -3.49
C SER A 130 9.07 4.60 -2.78
N ILE A 131 9.10 4.61 -1.45
CA ILE A 131 8.19 3.85 -0.60
C ILE A 131 6.71 4.23 -0.82
N ALA A 132 6.42 5.43 -1.32
CA ALA A 132 5.06 5.83 -1.68
C ALA A 132 4.50 5.00 -2.85
N ASP A 133 5.33 4.76 -3.88
CA ASP A 133 4.96 3.90 -5.02
C ASP A 133 4.81 2.44 -4.58
N MET A 134 5.69 1.97 -3.68
CA MET A 134 5.60 0.61 -3.12
C MET A 134 4.30 0.39 -2.35
N ALA A 135 3.86 1.39 -1.59
CA ALA A 135 2.60 1.31 -0.85
C ALA A 135 1.36 1.29 -1.76
N CYS A 136 1.40 2.05 -2.87
CA CYS A 136 0.26 2.20 -3.78
C CYS A 136 0.09 1.02 -4.74
N VAL A 137 1.19 0.41 -5.20
CA VAL A 137 1.14 -0.59 -6.30
C VAL A 137 0.28 -1.79 -5.98
N GLY A 138 0.29 -2.28 -4.73
CA GLY A 138 -0.50 -3.44 -4.31
C GLY A 138 -2.02 -3.22 -4.44
N TRP A 139 -2.49 -2.01 -4.23
CA TRP A 139 -3.89 -1.64 -4.42
C TRP A 139 -4.21 -1.34 -5.88
N ALA A 140 -3.39 -0.53 -6.53
CA ALA A 140 -3.60 -0.17 -7.94
C ALA A 140 -3.57 -1.39 -8.89
N SER A 141 -2.80 -2.43 -8.58
CA SER A 141 -2.76 -3.66 -9.37
C SER A 141 -4.04 -4.51 -9.32
N ARG A 142 -4.96 -4.17 -8.42
CA ARG A 142 -6.24 -4.88 -8.24
C ARG A 142 -7.45 -4.07 -8.71
N TRP A 143 -7.22 -3.16 -9.64
CA TRP A 143 -8.22 -2.21 -10.14
C TRP A 143 -9.52 -2.88 -10.62
N GLU A 144 -9.47 -4.02 -11.29
CA GLU A 144 -10.65 -4.77 -11.74
C GLU A 144 -11.57 -5.14 -10.57
N ARG A 145 -10.99 -5.65 -9.47
CA ARG A 145 -11.74 -6.05 -8.28
C ARG A 145 -12.35 -4.88 -7.51
N GLN A 146 -11.90 -3.66 -7.82
CA GLN A 146 -12.40 -2.41 -7.27
C GLN A 146 -13.42 -1.74 -8.21
N GLY A 147 -13.73 -2.40 -9.36
CA GLY A 147 -14.69 -1.93 -10.34
C GLY A 147 -14.20 -0.74 -11.16
N GLN A 148 -12.89 -0.64 -11.39
CA GLN A 148 -12.29 0.41 -12.21
C GLN A 148 -11.96 -0.09 -13.61
N ASP A 149 -11.94 0.81 -14.57
CA ASP A 149 -11.31 0.60 -15.87
C ASP A 149 -10.01 1.39 -15.94
N ILE A 150 -8.88 0.69 -15.91
CA ILE A 150 -7.56 1.32 -15.92
C ILE A 150 -7.27 2.09 -17.22
N SER A 151 -8.00 1.80 -18.30
CA SER A 151 -7.84 2.51 -19.60
C SER A 151 -8.27 3.99 -19.51
N GLU A 152 -9.16 4.33 -18.59
CA GLU A 152 -9.58 5.72 -18.30
C GLU A 152 -8.46 6.55 -17.65
N PHE A 153 -7.39 5.90 -17.14
CA PHE A 153 -6.30 6.51 -16.41
C PHE A 153 -4.93 6.23 -17.06
N PRO A 154 -4.63 6.77 -18.25
CA PRO A 154 -3.46 6.38 -19.05
C PRO A 154 -2.12 6.62 -18.37
N HIS A 155 -1.99 7.66 -17.53
CA HIS A 155 -0.75 7.94 -16.81
C HIS A 155 -0.57 7.00 -15.60
N LEU A 156 -1.67 6.67 -14.91
CA LEU A 156 -1.68 5.64 -13.87
C LEU A 156 -1.36 4.27 -14.46
N LYS A 157 -1.95 3.92 -15.60
CA LYS A 157 -1.65 2.66 -16.31
C LYS A 157 -0.16 2.55 -16.65
N ARG A 158 0.42 3.57 -17.28
CA ARG A 158 1.87 3.61 -17.57
C ARG A 158 2.71 3.38 -16.31
N TRP A 159 2.38 4.06 -15.21
CA TRP A 159 3.08 3.90 -13.92
C TRP A 159 2.94 2.47 -13.40
N LEU A 160 1.74 1.91 -13.43
CA LEU A 160 1.46 0.54 -12.99
C LEU A 160 2.27 -0.48 -13.81
N ASP A 161 2.24 -0.38 -15.14
CA ASP A 161 3.00 -1.24 -16.05
C ASP A 161 4.51 -1.15 -15.76
N THR A 162 5.03 0.06 -15.52
CA THR A 162 6.43 0.30 -15.15
C THR A 162 6.80 -0.40 -13.83
N LEU A 163 5.93 -0.35 -12.83
CA LEU A 163 6.18 -1.00 -11.54
C LEU A 163 6.08 -2.52 -11.62
N LEU A 164 5.06 -3.04 -12.30
CA LEU A 164 4.86 -4.49 -12.46
C LEU A 164 5.97 -5.15 -13.28
N ALA A 165 6.67 -4.40 -14.14
CA ALA A 165 7.85 -4.88 -14.84
C ALA A 165 9.11 -5.01 -13.95
N ARG A 166 9.12 -4.44 -12.74
CA ARG A 166 10.27 -4.50 -11.83
C ARG A 166 10.40 -5.89 -11.20
N PRO A 167 11.56 -6.56 -11.29
CA PRO A 167 11.71 -7.92 -10.74
C PRO A 167 11.41 -8.03 -9.23
N ALA A 168 11.74 -7.00 -8.45
CA ALA A 168 11.45 -6.98 -7.02
C ALA A 168 9.94 -6.88 -6.74
N VAL A 169 9.20 -6.10 -7.53
CA VAL A 169 7.73 -6.00 -7.41
C VAL A 169 7.10 -7.34 -7.80
N GLN A 170 7.55 -7.95 -8.90
CA GLN A 170 7.07 -9.26 -9.32
C GLN A 170 7.26 -10.33 -8.25
N ARG A 171 8.42 -10.34 -7.55
CA ARG A 171 8.63 -11.27 -6.44
C ARG A 171 7.70 -10.98 -5.27
N GLY A 172 7.53 -9.71 -4.89
CA GLY A 172 6.66 -9.32 -3.77
C GLY A 172 5.17 -9.56 -4.03
N MET A 173 4.73 -9.53 -5.29
CA MET A 173 3.32 -9.78 -5.67
C MET A 173 2.95 -11.27 -5.77
N LYS A 174 3.93 -12.18 -5.66
CA LYS A 174 3.73 -13.65 -5.67
C LYS A 174 3.54 -14.26 -4.29
N LEU A 175 3.66 -13.47 -3.21
CA LEU A 175 3.57 -13.92 -1.83
C LEU A 175 2.12 -14.04 -1.33
#